data_601b353a91ca77a05bca7edac764b0de
#
_entry.id   601b353a91ca77a05bca7edac764b0de
#
_cell.length_a   1.000
_cell.length_b   1.000
_cell.length_c   1.000
_cell.angle_alpha   90.00
_cell.angle_beta   90.00
_cell.angle_gamma   90.00
#
_symmetry.space_group_name_H-M   'P 1'
#
loop_
_entity.id
_entity.type
_entity.pdbx_description
1 polymer ?
#
loop_
_entity_poly.entity_id
_entity_poly.type
_entity_poly.pdbx_seq_one_letter_code
_entity_poly.pdbx_strand_id
1 'polypeptide(L)'
;DAMAAVAANPQIQSVWIRGDLPLRSERPLAIFRDRANLLLRIERAIGVHLHGPMLARAISDLRPELDLYLTLDAEGHLADSEDQSVFRRIFYRREHPSEMHMATLDGVRSRYRTPFFDALKKYAQRPIGNFHALPIARGNSVFNSVWIEDMAEFYGEQIFLAETSATVGGLDSLLSPTGTLRDAQEAAARAFGAKETFF
;
A
#
# COMPACT_ATOMS: atom_id res chain seq x y z
N ASP A 1 21.38 -4.61 14.08
CA ASP A 1 20.88 -3.28 14.42
C ASP A 1 19.71 -2.86 13.56
N ALA A 2 19.78 -2.93 12.20
CA ALA A 2 18.66 -2.56 11.31
C ALA A 2 17.37 -3.36 11.58
N MET A 3 17.45 -4.66 11.74
CA MET A 3 16.29 -5.51 12.08
C MET A 3 15.70 -5.14 13.45
N ALA A 4 16.54 -4.83 14.43
CA ALA A 4 16.06 -4.39 15.74
C ALA A 4 15.35 -3.04 15.67
N ALA A 5 15.87 -2.10 14.88
CA ALA A 5 15.24 -0.81 14.66
C ALA A 5 13.88 -0.95 13.98
N VAL A 6 13.78 -1.81 12.95
CA VAL A 6 12.52 -2.09 12.24
C VAL A 6 11.50 -2.77 13.15
N ALA A 7 11.94 -3.72 13.99
CA ALA A 7 11.07 -4.42 14.93
C ALA A 7 10.55 -3.49 16.03
N ALA A 8 11.40 -2.59 16.54
CA ALA A 8 11.07 -1.72 17.67
C ALA A 8 10.24 -0.49 17.27
N ASN A 9 10.25 -0.09 15.98
CA ASN A 9 9.57 1.12 15.55
C ASN A 9 8.45 0.81 14.55
N PRO A 10 7.18 0.75 15.02
CA PRO A 10 6.03 0.47 14.15
C PRO A 10 5.73 1.59 13.14
N GLN A 11 6.29 2.78 13.31
CA GLN A 11 6.07 3.91 12.39
C GLN A 11 6.92 3.83 11.12
N ILE A 12 7.92 2.94 11.07
CA ILE A 12 8.67 2.69 9.83
C ILE A 12 7.73 2.08 8.79
N GLN A 13 7.63 2.73 7.64
CA GLN A 13 6.77 2.32 6.53
C GLN A 13 7.56 1.87 5.29
N SER A 14 8.80 2.30 5.18
CA SER A 14 9.68 1.94 4.07
C SER A 14 11.13 1.79 4.54
N VAL A 15 11.87 0.92 3.88
CA VAL A 15 13.30 0.70 4.17
C VAL A 15 14.08 0.75 2.86
N TRP A 16 15.12 1.57 2.85
CA TRP A 16 16.09 1.64 1.76
C TRP A 16 17.33 0.84 2.09
N ILE A 17 17.69 -0.09 1.22
CA ILE A 17 18.78 -1.03 1.42
C ILE A 17 19.80 -0.84 0.29
N ARG A 18 21.06 -0.81 0.62
CA ARG A 18 22.15 -0.89 -0.34
C ARG A 18 22.54 -2.34 -0.57
N GLY A 19 22.80 -2.71 -1.83
CA GLY A 19 23.18 -4.09 -2.17
C GLY A 19 24.47 -4.56 -1.54
N ASP A 20 25.43 -3.64 -1.38
CA ASP A 20 26.79 -3.88 -0.88
C ASP A 20 26.96 -3.72 0.63
N LEU A 21 25.86 -3.71 1.40
CA LEU A 21 25.94 -3.53 2.86
C LEU A 21 26.71 -4.66 3.54
N PRO A 22 27.72 -4.35 4.38
CA PRO A 22 28.35 -5.37 5.23
C PRO A 22 27.39 -5.79 6.34
N LEU A 23 27.17 -7.10 6.51
CA LEU A 23 26.45 -7.62 7.68
C LEU A 23 27.30 -7.53 8.93
N ARG A 24 27.28 -6.37 9.57
CA ARG A 24 27.95 -6.13 10.86
C ARG A 24 26.92 -5.72 11.90
N SER A 25 27.06 -6.29 13.10
CA SER A 25 26.33 -5.83 14.29
C SER A 25 27.32 -5.66 15.41
N GLU A 26 27.41 -4.46 15.95
CA GLU A 26 28.23 -4.18 17.15
C GLU A 26 27.56 -4.70 18.42
N ARG A 27 26.23 -4.84 18.40
CA ARG A 27 25.43 -5.30 19.54
C ARG A 27 24.35 -6.29 19.07
N PRO A 28 24.70 -7.56 18.78
CA PRO A 28 23.74 -8.53 18.30
C PRO A 28 22.70 -8.84 19.39
N LEU A 29 21.45 -8.48 19.15
CA LEU A 29 20.35 -8.92 20.01
C LEU A 29 20.13 -10.42 19.88
N ALA A 30 19.94 -11.10 21.02
CA ALA A 30 19.81 -12.56 21.06
C ALA A 30 18.67 -13.08 20.15
N ILE A 31 17.54 -12.37 20.12
CA ILE A 31 16.37 -12.72 19.29
C ILE A 31 16.66 -12.76 17.77
N PHE A 32 17.65 -12.00 17.30
CA PHE A 32 18.04 -11.97 15.88
C PHE A 32 19.31 -12.77 15.57
N ARG A 33 19.96 -13.34 16.58
CA ARG A 33 21.23 -14.07 16.44
C ARG A 33 21.10 -15.25 15.52
N ASP A 34 20.05 -16.03 15.64
CA ASP A 34 19.85 -17.24 14.84
C ASP A 34 19.63 -16.90 13.37
N ARG A 35 18.86 -15.84 13.07
CA ARG A 35 18.68 -15.33 11.71
C ARG A 35 19.98 -14.77 11.12
N ALA A 36 20.72 -13.99 11.89
CA ALA A 36 22.02 -13.47 11.47
C ALA A 36 23.02 -14.61 11.17
N ASN A 37 23.06 -15.62 12.03
CA ASN A 37 23.90 -16.81 11.81
C ASN A 37 23.48 -17.59 10.58
N LEU A 38 22.19 -17.73 10.31
CA LEU A 38 21.66 -18.36 9.10
C LEU A 38 22.12 -17.62 7.85
N LEU A 39 21.97 -16.30 7.83
CA LEU A 39 22.38 -15.43 6.72
C LEU A 39 23.90 -15.55 6.44
N LEU A 40 24.74 -15.53 7.49
CA LEU A 40 26.19 -15.70 7.37
C LEU A 40 26.58 -17.11 6.86
N ARG A 41 25.80 -18.14 7.18
CA ARG A 41 26.03 -19.51 6.66
C ARG A 41 25.69 -19.60 5.17
N ILE A 42 24.61 -18.99 4.75
CA ILE A 42 24.19 -18.92 3.34
C ILE A 42 25.23 -18.15 2.53
N GLU A 43 25.68 -17.00 3.01
CA GLU A 43 26.76 -16.20 2.38
C GLU A 43 28.00 -17.05 2.11
N ARG A 44 28.49 -17.77 3.13
CA ARG A 44 29.67 -18.63 3.00
C ARG A 44 29.46 -19.77 1.99
N ALA A 45 28.23 -20.25 1.85
CA ALA A 45 27.91 -21.34 0.93
C ALA A 45 27.82 -20.88 -0.54
N ILE A 46 27.34 -19.66 -0.77
CA ILE A 46 27.06 -19.14 -2.12
C ILE A 46 28.24 -18.31 -2.65
N GLY A 47 29.11 -17.79 -1.79
CA GLY A 47 30.27 -16.95 -2.16
C GLY A 47 29.89 -15.58 -2.76
N VAL A 48 28.65 -15.14 -2.59
CA VAL A 48 28.13 -13.89 -3.13
C VAL A 48 27.99 -12.85 -2.00
N HIS A 49 28.58 -11.68 -2.20
CA HIS A 49 28.60 -10.60 -1.20
C HIS A 49 27.37 -9.65 -1.29
N LEU A 50 26.20 -10.15 -1.67
CA LEU A 50 24.97 -9.38 -1.76
C LEU A 50 24.19 -9.43 -0.45
N HIS A 51 24.68 -8.76 0.57
CA HIS A 51 24.06 -8.75 1.89
C HIS A 51 22.73 -7.94 1.93
N GLY A 52 22.56 -6.99 1.02
CA GLY A 52 21.34 -6.16 0.93
C GLY A 52 20.09 -6.99 0.69
N PRO A 53 20.03 -7.83 -0.35
CA PRO A 53 18.89 -8.71 -0.62
C PRO A 53 18.57 -9.66 0.53
N MET A 54 19.60 -10.24 1.16
CA MET A 54 19.42 -11.13 2.32
C MET A 54 18.82 -10.40 3.52
N LEU A 55 19.28 -9.17 3.79
CA LEU A 55 18.70 -8.32 4.84
C LEU A 55 17.25 -7.94 4.52
N ALA A 56 16.96 -7.64 3.24
CA ALA A 56 15.61 -7.33 2.80
C ALA A 56 14.66 -8.50 3.05
N ARG A 57 15.04 -9.72 2.70
CA ARG A 57 14.24 -10.92 2.95
C ARG A 57 13.98 -11.11 4.45
N ALA A 58 15.00 -10.96 5.29
CA ALA A 58 14.83 -11.05 6.74
C ALA A 58 13.91 -9.95 7.31
N ILE A 59 13.94 -8.75 6.74
CA ILE A 59 13.03 -7.65 7.12
C ILE A 59 11.61 -7.97 6.64
N SER A 60 11.44 -8.46 5.41
CA SER A 60 10.13 -8.84 4.86
C SER A 60 9.47 -9.97 5.66
N ASP A 61 10.25 -10.95 6.12
CA ASP A 61 9.75 -12.01 7.00
C ASP A 61 9.30 -11.49 8.38
N LEU A 62 9.95 -10.43 8.85
CA LEU A 62 9.63 -9.82 10.14
C LEU A 62 8.43 -8.88 10.05
N ARG A 63 8.36 -8.11 8.97
CA ARG A 63 7.34 -7.08 8.72
C ARG A 63 7.00 -7.03 7.22
N PRO A 64 6.13 -7.94 6.76
CA PRO A 64 5.79 -8.09 5.34
C PRO A 64 5.06 -6.87 4.74
N GLU A 65 4.53 -5.99 5.59
CA GLU A 65 3.82 -4.80 5.16
C GLU A 65 4.74 -3.64 4.74
N LEU A 66 6.05 -3.74 4.96
CA LEU A 66 6.99 -2.68 4.62
C LEU A 66 7.29 -2.61 3.12
N ASP A 67 7.40 -1.39 2.60
CA ASP A 67 7.97 -1.19 1.26
C ASP A 67 9.49 -1.24 1.33
N LEU A 68 10.06 -2.21 0.64
CA LEU A 68 11.49 -2.37 0.56
C LEU A 68 12.01 -1.85 -0.79
N TYR A 69 13.06 -1.04 -0.73
CA TYR A 69 13.75 -0.50 -1.89
C TYR A 69 15.21 -0.92 -1.87
N LEU A 70 15.73 -1.32 -3.00
CA LEU A 70 17.13 -1.72 -3.15
C LEU A 70 17.85 -0.76 -4.09
N THR A 71 19.04 -0.33 -3.70
CA THR A 71 19.97 0.38 -4.57
C THR A 71 21.16 -0.51 -4.85
N LEU A 72 21.40 -0.83 -6.11
CA LEU A 72 22.58 -1.56 -6.57
C LEU A 72 23.56 -0.59 -7.24
N ASP A 73 24.86 -0.79 -7.02
CA ASP A 73 25.85 -0.15 -7.85
C ASP A 73 25.86 -0.78 -9.26
N ALA A 74 26.33 -0.05 -10.28
CA ALA A 74 26.13 -0.36 -11.69
C ALA A 74 26.59 -1.76 -12.18
N GLU A 75 27.31 -2.49 -11.37
CA GLU A 75 27.83 -3.85 -11.67
C GLU A 75 27.08 -4.96 -10.93
N GLY A 76 26.15 -4.61 -10.03
CA GLY A 76 25.39 -5.60 -9.26
C GLY A 76 24.19 -6.15 -10.03
N HIS A 77 24.24 -7.42 -10.41
CA HIS A 77 23.07 -8.16 -10.91
C HIS A 77 22.48 -9.02 -9.79
N LEU A 78 21.17 -8.90 -9.58
CA LEU A 78 20.43 -9.88 -8.79
C LEU A 78 20.24 -11.15 -9.63
N ALA A 79 20.78 -12.28 -9.18
CA ALA A 79 20.78 -13.52 -9.94
C ALA A 79 19.41 -14.21 -10.01
N ASP A 80 18.54 -14.00 -9.00
CA ASP A 80 17.28 -14.71 -8.86
C ASP A 80 16.06 -13.80 -8.93
N SER A 81 15.05 -14.21 -9.70
CA SER A 81 13.75 -13.53 -9.79
C SER A 81 12.96 -13.53 -8.46
N GLU A 82 13.18 -14.52 -7.60
CA GLU A 82 12.54 -14.60 -6.28
C GLU A 82 13.02 -13.49 -5.34
N ASP A 83 14.30 -13.14 -5.37
CA ASP A 83 14.85 -12.06 -4.57
C ASP A 83 14.36 -10.68 -5.02
N GLN A 84 13.95 -10.55 -6.29
CA GLN A 84 13.39 -9.31 -6.82
C GLN A 84 11.96 -9.05 -6.31
N SER A 85 11.18 -10.08 -6.06
CA SER A 85 9.78 -9.99 -5.65
C SER A 85 9.58 -9.34 -4.27
N VAL A 86 10.60 -9.34 -3.43
CA VAL A 86 10.59 -8.73 -2.09
C VAL A 86 10.64 -7.19 -2.16
N PHE A 87 11.17 -6.66 -3.27
CA PHE A 87 11.36 -5.22 -3.42
C PHE A 87 10.21 -4.58 -4.19
N ARG A 88 9.73 -3.48 -3.68
CA ARG A 88 8.79 -2.63 -4.41
C ARG A 88 9.45 -2.02 -5.65
N ARG A 89 10.71 -1.60 -5.53
CA ARG A 89 11.51 -1.08 -6.64
C ARG A 89 13.00 -1.31 -6.39
N ILE A 90 13.73 -1.61 -7.47
CA ILE A 90 15.17 -1.76 -7.50
C ILE A 90 15.76 -0.64 -8.36
N PHE A 91 16.76 0.05 -7.85
CA PHE A 91 17.49 1.11 -8.53
C PHE A 91 18.89 0.61 -8.87
N TYR A 92 19.21 0.56 -10.15
CA TYR A 92 20.48 0.04 -10.66
C TYR A 92 21.59 1.10 -10.78
N ARG A 93 21.30 2.32 -10.39
CA ARG A 93 22.27 3.41 -10.30
C ARG A 93 21.90 4.29 -9.11
N ARG A 94 22.88 5.09 -8.67
CA ARG A 94 22.59 6.20 -7.77
C ARG A 94 21.70 7.21 -8.49
N GLU A 95 20.42 7.03 -8.38
CA GLU A 95 19.44 7.96 -8.91
C GLU A 95 19.43 9.26 -8.09
N HIS A 96 18.89 10.30 -8.67
CA HIS A 96 18.80 11.60 -7.99
C HIS A 96 17.95 11.43 -6.71
N PRO A 97 18.33 12.03 -5.56
CA PRO A 97 17.61 11.89 -4.30
C PRO A 97 16.10 12.20 -4.40
N SER A 98 15.70 13.11 -5.32
CA SER A 98 14.29 13.42 -5.56
C SER A 98 13.52 12.23 -6.16
N GLU A 99 14.11 11.42 -7.03
CA GLU A 99 13.45 10.23 -7.58
C GLU A 99 13.23 9.16 -6.51
N MET A 100 14.23 8.98 -5.65
CA MET A 100 14.13 8.09 -4.48
C MET A 100 13.01 8.58 -3.55
N HIS A 101 12.96 9.87 -3.27
CA HIS A 101 11.91 10.47 -2.46
C HIS A 101 10.53 10.30 -3.07
N MET A 102 10.38 10.57 -4.38
CA MET A 102 9.11 10.40 -5.08
C MET A 102 8.65 8.95 -5.10
N ALA A 103 9.56 7.99 -5.32
CA ALA A 103 9.23 6.56 -5.25
C ALA A 103 8.74 6.15 -3.86
N THR A 104 9.37 6.67 -2.79
CA THR A 104 8.95 6.43 -1.41
C THR A 104 7.56 7.03 -1.15
N LEU A 105 7.32 8.28 -1.54
CA LEU A 105 6.02 8.93 -1.40
C LEU A 105 4.91 8.19 -2.15
N ASP A 106 5.19 7.73 -3.37
CA ASP A 106 4.23 6.96 -4.15
C ASP A 106 3.92 5.61 -3.47
N GLY A 107 4.95 4.95 -2.92
CA GLY A 107 4.79 3.75 -2.11
C GLY A 107 3.87 3.97 -0.92
N VAL A 108 4.16 4.95 -0.11
CA VAL A 108 3.35 5.29 1.07
C VAL A 108 1.92 5.67 0.66
N ARG A 109 1.75 6.55 -0.32
CA ARG A 109 0.42 6.96 -0.81
C ARG A 109 -0.40 5.80 -1.32
N SER A 110 0.21 4.84 -2.02
CA SER A 110 -0.50 3.69 -2.57
C SER A 110 -1.10 2.78 -1.50
N ARG A 111 -0.49 2.72 -0.32
CA ARG A 111 -1.02 1.98 0.84
C ARG A 111 -2.25 2.62 1.47
N TYR A 112 -2.32 3.96 1.42
CA TYR A 112 -3.45 4.72 1.97
C TYR A 112 -4.56 4.96 0.95
N ARG A 113 -4.46 4.39 -0.24
CA ARG A 113 -5.55 4.47 -1.23
C ARG A 113 -6.77 3.72 -0.71
N THR A 114 -7.90 4.41 -0.79
CA THR A 114 -9.22 3.84 -0.52
C THR A 114 -10.03 3.87 -1.82
N PRO A 115 -9.85 2.88 -2.73
CA PRO A 115 -10.31 2.99 -4.12
C PRO A 115 -11.77 3.37 -4.25
N PHE A 116 -12.65 2.69 -3.53
CA PHE A 116 -14.08 2.98 -3.54
C PHE A 116 -14.39 4.35 -2.91
N PHE A 117 -13.84 4.66 -1.73
CA PHE A 117 -14.11 5.93 -1.04
C PHE A 117 -13.55 7.13 -1.81
N ASP A 118 -12.38 6.98 -2.44
CA ASP A 118 -11.82 8.02 -3.30
C ASP A 118 -12.66 8.27 -4.56
N ALA A 119 -13.22 7.22 -5.13
CA ALA A 119 -14.18 7.32 -6.24
C ALA A 119 -15.50 7.94 -5.79
N LEU A 120 -16.00 7.57 -4.60
CA LEU A 120 -17.23 8.10 -4.02
C LEU A 120 -17.13 9.61 -3.76
N LYS A 121 -16.01 10.08 -3.23
CA LYS A 121 -15.74 11.52 -3.05
C LYS A 121 -15.81 12.26 -4.39
N LYS A 122 -15.17 11.73 -5.42
CA LYS A 122 -15.21 12.31 -6.76
C LYS A 122 -16.61 12.29 -7.38
N TYR A 123 -17.34 11.20 -7.15
CA TYR A 123 -18.73 11.06 -7.59
C TYR A 123 -19.63 12.11 -6.93
N ALA A 124 -19.55 12.28 -5.61
CA ALA A 124 -20.33 13.27 -4.86
C ALA A 124 -20.10 14.70 -5.35
N GLN A 125 -18.88 15.03 -5.78
CA GLN A 125 -18.50 16.35 -6.27
C GLN A 125 -18.90 16.64 -7.72
N ARG A 126 -19.31 15.61 -8.50
CA ARG A 126 -19.69 15.80 -9.91
C ARG A 126 -21.17 16.17 -10.04
N PRO A 127 -21.51 17.06 -10.97
CA PRO A 127 -22.90 17.38 -11.31
C PRO A 127 -23.51 16.23 -12.16
N ILE A 128 -23.81 15.10 -11.52
CA ILE A 128 -24.39 13.94 -12.17
C ILE A 128 -25.91 14.00 -12.02
N GLY A 129 -26.63 13.92 -13.15
CA GLY A 129 -28.08 13.77 -13.16
C GLY A 129 -28.51 12.42 -12.62
N ASN A 130 -29.57 12.40 -11.82
CA ASN A 130 -30.15 11.20 -11.26
C ASN A 130 -31.56 11.01 -11.81
N PHE A 131 -31.78 9.91 -12.51
CA PHE A 131 -33.03 9.61 -13.23
C PHE A 131 -33.76 8.38 -12.69
N HIS A 132 -33.35 7.83 -11.56
CA HIS A 132 -34.08 6.75 -10.90
C HIS A 132 -35.13 7.26 -9.92
N ALA A 133 -36.10 6.41 -9.60
CA ALA A 133 -37.23 6.76 -8.73
C ALA A 133 -36.99 6.52 -7.23
N LEU A 134 -35.74 6.30 -6.81
CA LEU A 134 -35.44 6.06 -5.40
C LEU A 134 -35.51 7.35 -4.60
N PRO A 135 -35.97 7.30 -3.32
CA PRO A 135 -36.36 8.50 -2.58
C PRO A 135 -35.27 9.54 -2.38
N ILE A 136 -34.02 9.11 -2.17
CA ILE A 136 -32.93 10.05 -1.86
C ILE A 136 -32.46 10.80 -3.10
N ALA A 137 -32.31 10.11 -4.23
CA ALA A 137 -31.96 10.71 -5.53
C ALA A 137 -30.82 11.73 -5.45
N ARG A 138 -29.68 11.34 -4.81
CA ARG A 138 -28.53 12.22 -4.52
C ARG A 138 -28.92 13.48 -3.73
N GLY A 139 -29.84 13.36 -2.81
CA GLY A 139 -30.30 14.44 -1.96
C GLY A 139 -31.39 15.33 -2.55
N ASN A 140 -31.85 15.08 -3.76
CA ASN A 140 -32.84 15.94 -4.41
C ASN A 140 -34.12 16.08 -3.56
N SER A 141 -34.58 14.99 -2.94
CA SER A 141 -35.75 15.02 -2.04
C SER A 141 -35.47 15.76 -0.72
N VAL A 142 -34.22 15.77 -0.25
CA VAL A 142 -33.82 16.44 0.98
C VAL A 142 -33.64 17.94 0.73
N PHE A 143 -32.86 18.31 -0.28
CA PHE A 143 -32.52 19.71 -0.55
C PHE A 143 -33.70 20.56 -1.04
N ASN A 144 -34.71 19.94 -1.65
CA ASN A 144 -35.91 20.65 -2.11
C ASN A 144 -37.09 20.53 -1.17
N SER A 145 -36.93 19.94 0.01
CA SER A 145 -38.00 19.80 1.00
C SER A 145 -37.82 20.71 2.18
N VAL A 146 -38.82 21.48 2.47
CA VAL A 146 -38.88 22.30 3.69
C VAL A 146 -39.13 21.50 4.98
N TRP A 147 -39.50 20.22 4.84
CA TRP A 147 -39.83 19.33 5.97
C TRP A 147 -38.67 18.51 6.50
N ILE A 148 -37.61 18.35 5.71
CA ILE A 148 -36.47 17.51 6.05
C ILE A 148 -35.15 18.29 5.91
N GLU A 149 -35.19 19.60 5.97
CA GLU A 149 -34.01 20.50 5.90
C GLU A 149 -33.01 20.19 7.02
N ASP A 150 -33.50 19.88 8.22
CA ASP A 150 -32.70 19.46 9.37
C ASP A 150 -31.83 18.24 9.13
N MET A 151 -32.22 17.34 8.25
CA MET A 151 -31.38 16.19 7.86
C MET A 151 -30.11 16.66 7.12
N ALA A 152 -30.24 17.62 6.22
CA ALA A 152 -29.09 18.16 5.50
C ALA A 152 -28.17 18.97 6.45
N GLU A 153 -28.76 19.71 7.39
CA GLU A 153 -28.02 20.44 8.42
C GLU A 153 -27.26 19.49 9.35
N PHE A 154 -27.91 18.42 9.82
CA PHE A 154 -27.33 17.47 10.78
C PHE A 154 -26.27 16.56 10.16
N TYR A 155 -26.52 15.96 8.98
CA TYR A 155 -25.61 14.98 8.34
C TYR A 155 -24.64 15.62 7.35
N GLY A 156 -24.90 16.83 6.89
CA GLY A 156 -24.18 17.51 5.83
C GLY A 156 -24.59 17.01 4.43
N GLU A 157 -24.40 17.87 3.43
CA GLU A 157 -24.82 17.61 2.05
C GLU A 157 -24.13 16.39 1.42
N GLN A 158 -22.87 16.17 1.76
CA GLN A 158 -22.03 15.16 1.10
C GLN A 158 -22.55 13.73 1.29
N ILE A 159 -23.20 13.43 2.39
CA ILE A 159 -23.77 12.09 2.62
C ILE A 159 -24.88 11.77 1.62
N PHE A 160 -25.70 12.76 1.28
CA PHE A 160 -26.79 12.62 0.33
C PHE A 160 -26.29 12.60 -1.11
N LEU A 161 -25.30 13.42 -1.44
CA LEU A 161 -24.63 13.42 -2.75
C LEU A 161 -23.86 12.13 -3.01
N ALA A 162 -23.46 11.41 -1.98
CA ALA A 162 -22.78 10.12 -2.05
C ALA A 162 -23.75 8.94 -2.25
N GLU A 163 -25.04 9.15 -2.44
CA GLU A 163 -26.01 8.09 -2.76
C GLU A 163 -25.67 7.45 -4.11
N THR A 164 -25.47 6.12 -4.11
CA THR A 164 -24.91 5.34 -5.22
C THR A 164 -25.87 4.28 -5.78
N SER A 165 -27.18 4.46 -5.61
CA SER A 165 -28.19 3.52 -6.13
C SER A 165 -28.13 3.36 -7.67
N ALA A 166 -27.58 4.34 -8.37
CA ALA A 166 -27.29 4.23 -9.79
C ALA A 166 -25.79 3.95 -10.00
N THR A 167 -25.46 2.94 -10.80
CA THR A 167 -24.10 2.56 -11.18
C THR A 167 -23.55 3.46 -12.30
N VAL A 168 -23.55 4.76 -12.07
CA VAL A 168 -23.11 5.79 -13.01
C VAL A 168 -21.98 6.63 -12.41
N GLY A 169 -21.34 7.44 -13.22
CA GLY A 169 -20.32 8.38 -12.73
C GLY A 169 -19.00 7.74 -12.33
N GLY A 170 -18.73 6.50 -12.71
CA GLY A 170 -17.47 5.79 -12.45
C GLY A 170 -17.50 4.90 -11.20
N LEU A 171 -18.71 4.62 -10.69
CA LEU A 171 -18.94 3.61 -9.65
C LEU A 171 -19.51 2.35 -10.29
N ASP A 172 -19.05 1.19 -9.83
CA ASP A 172 -19.52 -0.12 -10.27
C ASP A 172 -20.54 -0.74 -9.29
N SER A 173 -21.17 -1.82 -9.73
CA SER A 173 -22.18 -2.51 -8.93
C SER A 173 -21.58 -3.52 -7.98
N LEU A 174 -22.12 -3.62 -6.76
CA LEU A 174 -21.81 -4.70 -5.81
C LEU A 174 -22.14 -6.08 -6.34
N LEU A 175 -23.14 -6.19 -7.23
CA LEU A 175 -23.53 -7.47 -7.84
C LEU A 175 -22.52 -7.99 -8.86
N SER A 176 -21.73 -7.08 -9.46
CA SER A 176 -20.71 -7.42 -10.44
C SER A 176 -19.57 -6.40 -10.34
N PRO A 177 -18.71 -6.51 -9.33
CA PRO A 177 -17.61 -5.57 -9.13
C PRO A 177 -16.58 -5.71 -10.27
N THR A 178 -16.37 -4.65 -11.03
CA THR A 178 -15.42 -4.62 -12.16
C THR A 178 -14.50 -3.41 -12.15
N GLY A 179 -14.76 -2.45 -11.25
CA GLY A 179 -14.04 -1.19 -11.13
C GLY A 179 -13.58 -0.91 -9.71
N THR A 180 -13.96 0.23 -9.17
CA THR A 180 -13.47 0.72 -7.86
C THR A 180 -13.87 -0.14 -6.68
N LEU A 181 -15.01 -0.83 -6.75
CA LEU A 181 -15.40 -1.82 -5.74
C LEU A 181 -14.48 -3.03 -5.77
N ARG A 182 -14.18 -3.55 -6.97
CA ARG A 182 -13.23 -4.65 -7.12
C ARG A 182 -11.84 -4.25 -6.61
N ASP A 183 -11.37 -3.07 -7.00
CA ASP A 183 -10.07 -2.55 -6.52
C ASP A 183 -10.03 -2.46 -4.99
N ALA A 184 -11.14 -2.06 -4.35
CA ALA A 184 -11.25 -1.99 -2.89
C ALA A 184 -11.26 -3.39 -2.25
N GLN A 185 -11.98 -4.36 -2.83
CA GLN A 185 -11.99 -5.75 -2.38
C GLN A 185 -10.60 -6.38 -2.48
N GLU A 186 -9.89 -6.17 -3.58
CA GLU A 186 -8.53 -6.65 -3.76
C GLU A 186 -7.53 -5.97 -2.79
N ALA A 187 -7.69 -4.67 -2.53
CA ALA A 187 -6.88 -3.97 -1.54
C ALA A 187 -7.10 -4.52 -0.12
N ALA A 188 -8.36 -4.80 0.24
CA ALA A 188 -8.70 -5.42 1.52
C ALA A 188 -8.15 -6.85 1.62
N ALA A 189 -8.27 -7.66 0.56
CA ALA A 189 -7.71 -9.01 0.52
C ALA A 189 -6.20 -9.00 0.77
N ARG A 190 -5.47 -8.09 0.12
CA ARG A 190 -4.03 -7.91 0.37
C ARG A 190 -3.72 -7.49 1.82
N ALA A 191 -4.50 -6.57 2.37
CA ALA A 191 -4.29 -6.06 3.73
C ALA A 191 -4.51 -7.14 4.81
N PHE A 192 -5.47 -8.03 4.58
CA PHE A 192 -5.79 -9.12 5.51
C PHE A 192 -5.10 -10.45 5.19
N GLY A 193 -4.28 -10.52 4.15
CA GLY A 193 -3.68 -11.77 3.69
C GLY A 193 -4.71 -12.81 3.23
N ALA A 194 -5.89 -12.38 2.81
CA ALA A 194 -6.95 -13.23 2.34
C ALA A 194 -6.84 -13.48 0.82
N LYS A 195 -7.38 -14.60 0.35
CA LYS A 195 -7.46 -14.90 -1.08
C LYS A 195 -8.42 -13.95 -1.79
N GLU A 196 -9.54 -13.68 -1.17
CA GLU A 196 -10.61 -12.82 -1.67
C GLU A 196 -11.29 -12.10 -0.50
N THR A 197 -11.90 -10.94 -0.76
CA THR A 197 -12.72 -10.18 0.19
C THR A 197 -13.99 -9.72 -0.50
N PHE A 198 -15.10 -9.80 0.20
CA PHE A 198 -16.43 -9.36 -0.28
C PHE A 198 -16.97 -8.28 0.67
N PHE A 199 -17.65 -7.29 0.10
CA PHE A 199 -18.37 -6.26 0.85
C PHE A 199 -19.87 -6.52 0.78
#